data_0590294a43dfcb3554344c76040995f2
#
_entry.id   0590294a43dfcb3554344c76040995f2
#
_cell.length_a   1.000
_cell.length_b   1.000
_cell.length_c   1.000
_cell.angle_alpha   90.00
_cell.angle_beta   90.00
_cell.angle_gamma   90.00
#
_symmetry.space_group_name_H-M   'P 1'
#
loop_
_entity.id
_entity.type
_entity.pdbx_description
1 polymer ?
#
loop_
_entity_poly.entity_id
_entity_poly.type
_entity_poly.pdbx_seq_one_letter_code
_entity_poly.pdbx_strand_id
1 'polypeptide(L)' 'MSDTQWNDGWPKKPGWYDCLIDGELEMQLKFYVCQVSMKPHWVDKNCDYVESMGHVQWKDNK' A
#
# COMPACT_ATOMS: atom_id res chain seq x y z
N MET A 1 12.14 -16.60 -12.82
CA MET A 1 11.90 -16.68 -11.47
C MET A 1 11.56 -15.34 -10.86
N SER A 2 10.65 -15.36 -10.03
CA SER A 2 10.17 -14.13 -9.46
C SER A 2 10.83 -13.86 -8.13
N ASP A 3 11.41 -12.68 -7.99
CA ASP A 3 12.02 -12.29 -6.74
C ASP A 3 11.16 -11.31 -6.01
N THR A 4 9.88 -11.35 -6.27
CA THR A 4 8.99 -10.43 -5.63
C THR A 4 8.99 -10.68 -4.14
N GLN A 5 9.37 -9.68 -3.40
CA GLN A 5 9.28 -9.72 -1.96
C GLN A 5 8.30 -8.67 -1.50
N TRP A 6 7.24 -9.11 -0.90
CA TRP A 6 6.24 -8.20 -0.38
C TRP A 6 6.60 -7.86 1.06
N ASN A 7 6.51 -6.58 1.38
CA ASN A 7 6.85 -6.10 2.71
C ASN A 7 5.60 -5.89 3.53
N ASP A 8 5.68 -6.21 4.80
CA ASP A 8 4.61 -5.91 5.73
C ASP A 8 4.85 -4.54 6.32
N GLY A 9 3.80 -3.98 6.92
CA GLY A 9 3.93 -2.70 7.58
C GLY A 9 3.79 -1.55 6.61
N TRP A 10 4.48 -0.45 6.91
CA TRP A 10 4.33 0.77 6.15
C TRP A 10 5.64 1.18 5.49
N PRO A 11 5.57 1.73 4.27
CA PRO A 11 6.77 2.27 3.64
C PRO A 11 7.31 3.46 4.41
N LYS A 12 8.54 3.81 4.12
CA LYS A 12 9.17 4.93 4.80
C LYS A 12 8.80 6.27 4.18
N LYS A 13 8.38 6.26 2.92
CA LYS A 13 8.07 7.48 2.20
C LYS A 13 6.71 7.39 1.55
N PRO A 14 5.99 8.52 1.49
CA PRO A 14 4.72 8.50 0.76
C PRO A 14 4.97 8.36 -0.74
N GLY A 15 3.98 7.86 -1.43
CA GLY A 15 4.08 7.68 -2.86
C GLY A 15 3.28 6.47 -3.30
N TRP A 16 3.46 6.12 -4.59
CA TRP A 16 2.76 4.99 -5.17
C TRP A 16 3.60 3.74 -5.07
N TYR A 17 2.97 2.66 -4.67
CA TYR A 17 3.64 1.38 -4.53
C TYR A 17 2.78 0.29 -5.13
N ASP A 18 3.43 -0.79 -5.56
CA ASP A 18 2.70 -1.99 -5.93
C ASP A 18 2.29 -2.69 -4.65
N CYS A 19 1.03 -3.06 -4.56
CA CYS A 19 0.50 -3.63 -3.33
C CYS A 19 -0.20 -4.95 -3.59
N LEU A 20 -0.25 -5.76 -2.56
CA LEU A 20 -0.91 -7.06 -2.61
C LEU A 20 -1.88 -7.13 -1.44
N ILE A 21 -3.14 -7.34 -1.73
CA ILE A 21 -4.18 -7.39 -0.71
C ILE A 21 -4.56 -8.84 -0.44
N ASP A 22 -4.43 -9.25 0.81
CA ASP A 22 -4.75 -10.62 1.26
C ASP A 22 -3.98 -11.69 0.50
N GLY A 23 -2.84 -11.32 -0.06
CA GLY A 23 -2.05 -12.28 -0.79
C GLY A 23 -2.61 -12.69 -2.13
N GLU A 24 -3.64 -12.01 -2.61
CA GLU A 24 -4.30 -12.40 -3.85
C GLU A 24 -4.44 -11.29 -4.86
N LEU A 25 -4.84 -10.11 -4.44
CA LEU A 25 -5.17 -9.04 -5.35
C LEU A 25 -4.02 -8.05 -5.44
N GLU A 26 -3.43 -7.94 -6.62
CA GLU A 26 -2.37 -6.96 -6.87
C GLU A 26 -2.96 -5.69 -7.44
N MET A 27 -2.53 -4.56 -6.89
CA MET A 27 -2.94 -3.27 -7.43
C MET A 27 -1.98 -2.21 -6.95
N GLN A 28 -1.99 -1.07 -7.61
CA GLN A 28 -1.17 0.05 -7.19
C GLN A 28 -1.95 0.92 -6.24
N LEU A 29 -1.34 1.22 -5.10
CA LEU A 29 -1.95 2.06 -4.10
C LEU A 29 -0.98 3.15 -3.69
N LYS A 30 -1.55 4.23 -3.20
CA LYS A 30 -0.75 5.34 -2.72
C LYS A 30 -0.65 5.28 -1.21
N PHE A 31 0.58 5.33 -0.72
CA PHE A 31 0.81 5.42 0.71
C PHE A 31 0.72 6.89 1.10
N TYR A 32 -0.10 7.18 2.09
CA TYR A 32 -0.45 8.53 2.44
C TYR A 32 -0.54 8.64 3.95
N VAL A 33 0.01 9.72 4.49
CA VAL A 33 -0.08 9.97 5.92
C VAL A 33 -0.96 11.19 6.13
N CYS A 34 -2.06 10.99 6.84
CA CYS A 34 -2.97 12.08 7.12
C CYS A 34 -2.30 13.06 8.09
N GLN A 35 -2.23 14.32 7.69
CA GLN A 35 -1.52 15.31 8.50
C GLN A 35 -2.29 15.72 9.74
N VAL A 36 -3.58 15.46 9.75
CA VAL A 36 -4.38 15.79 10.91
C VAL A 36 -4.25 14.73 11.99
N SER A 37 -4.43 13.47 11.60
CA SER A 37 -4.38 12.37 12.55
C SER A 37 -3.00 11.76 12.68
N MET A 38 -2.11 12.08 11.75
CA MET A 38 -0.77 11.52 11.69
C MET A 38 -0.77 10.02 11.54
N LYS A 39 -1.80 9.47 10.91
CA LYS A 39 -1.91 8.04 10.72
C LYS A 39 -1.70 7.69 9.26
N PRO A 40 -1.04 6.56 8.98
CA PRO A 40 -0.81 6.13 7.61
C PRO A 40 -2.06 5.45 7.04
N HIS A 41 -2.21 5.58 5.73
CA HIS A 41 -3.33 4.98 5.02
C HIS A 41 -2.89 4.54 3.63
N TRP A 42 -3.57 3.54 3.10
CA TRP A 42 -3.45 3.15 1.71
C TRP A 42 -4.68 3.63 0.98
N VAL A 43 -4.49 4.35 -0.12
CA VAL A 43 -5.61 4.84 -0.90
C VAL A 43 -5.43 4.44 -2.36
N ASP A 44 -6.55 4.23 -3.05
CA ASP A 44 -6.50 3.90 -4.46
C ASP A 44 -6.54 5.17 -5.30
N LYS A 45 -6.68 5.01 -6.61
CA LYS A 45 -6.66 6.16 -7.50
C LYS A 45 -7.89 7.04 -7.31
N ASN A 46 -8.91 6.53 -6.67
CA ASN A 46 -10.12 7.30 -6.38
C ASN A 46 -10.08 7.93 -5.00
N CYS A 47 -8.94 7.83 -4.32
CA CYS A 47 -8.76 8.37 -2.97
C CYS A 47 -9.60 7.65 -1.93
N ASP A 48 -9.96 6.40 -2.21
CA ASP A 48 -10.69 5.60 -1.23
C ASP A 48 -9.69 4.80 -0.40
N TYR A 49 -9.97 4.67 0.86
CA TYR A 49 -9.12 3.88 1.75
C TYR A 49 -9.36 2.41 1.48
N VAL A 50 -8.28 1.69 1.23
CA VAL A 50 -8.38 0.26 0.93
C VAL A 50 -7.84 -0.60 2.05
N GLU A 51 -7.29 -0.01 3.08
CA GLU A 51 -6.74 -0.80 4.17
C GLU A 51 -7.81 -1.58 4.91
N SER A 52 -9.06 -1.17 4.77
CA SER A 52 -10.16 -1.89 5.40
C SER A 52 -10.57 -3.13 4.60
N MET A 53 -10.02 -3.30 3.40
CA MET A 53 -10.38 -4.46 2.58
C MET A 53 -9.61 -5.71 2.98
N GLY A 54 -8.53 -5.56 3.72
CA GLY A 54 -7.75 -6.71 4.12
C GLY A 54 -6.32 -6.32 4.41
N HIS A 55 -5.47 -7.34 4.50
CA HIS A 55 -4.06 -7.13 4.81
C HIS A 55 -3.34 -6.64 3.56
N VAL A 56 -2.66 -5.52 3.65
CA VAL A 56 -1.96 -4.92 2.52
C VAL A 56 -0.47 -5.09 2.69
N GLN A 57 0.17 -5.64 1.66
CA GLN A 57 1.62 -5.71 1.59
C GLN A 57 2.07 -4.86 0.42
N TRP A 58 3.31 -4.42 0.43
CA TRP A 58 3.78 -3.48 -0.58
C TRP A 58 5.19 -3.81 -1.02
N LYS A 59 5.57 -3.28 -2.16
CA LYS A 59 6.94 -3.32 -2.64
C LYS A 59 7.22 -2.08 -3.45
N ASP A 60 8.50 -1.74 -3.57
CA ASP A 60 8.89 -0.60 -4.39
C ASP A 60 8.59 -0.91 -5.84
N ASN A 61 8.08 0.08 -6.54
CA ASN A 61 7.75 -0.11 -7.95
C ASN A 61 8.76 0.62 -8.82
N LYS A 62 9.96 0.23 -8.73
CA LYS A 62 10.99 0.88 -9.54
C LYS A 62 11.07 0.33 -10.93
#